data_6b256ef2f2a452c5454f71dfdfb878e8
#
_entry.id   6b256ef2f2a452c5454f71dfdfb878e8
#
_cell.length_a   1.000
_cell.length_b   1.000
_cell.length_c   1.000
_cell.angle_alpha   90.00
_cell.angle_beta   90.00
_cell.angle_gamma   90.00
#
_symmetry.space_group_name_H-M   'P 1'
#
loop_
_entity.id
_entity.type
_entity.pdbx_description
1 polymer ?
#
loop_
_entity_poly.entity_id
_entity_poly.type
_entity_poly.pdbx_seq_one_letter_code
_entity_poly.pdbx_strand_id
1 'polypeptide(L)' 'MDVRIRIPAHRADDFKASLFRFLEDRAGEDADGFAMHHAEPEGGQVIQHIYFASDEAAVAFQRRWSRESRASGR' A
#
# COMPACT_ATOMS: atom_id res chain seq x y z
N MET A 1 -6.19 -1.19 11.16
CA MET A 1 -4.80 -1.66 11.34
C MET A 1 -3.84 -0.73 10.63
N ASP A 2 -2.80 -0.37 11.32
CA ASP A 2 -1.81 0.56 10.82
C ASP A 2 -0.63 -0.20 10.20
N VAL A 3 -0.31 0.12 8.95
CA VAL A 3 0.77 -0.53 8.21
C VAL A 3 1.81 0.50 7.83
N ARG A 4 3.07 0.15 7.99
CA ARG A 4 4.17 1.03 7.64
C ARG A 4 5.12 0.28 6.70
N ILE A 5 5.34 0.86 5.52
CA ILE A 5 6.19 0.24 4.51
C ILE A 5 7.19 1.26 4.02
N ARG A 6 8.48 0.92 4.07
CA ARG A 6 9.54 1.78 3.56
C ARG A 6 9.91 1.36 2.15
N ILE A 7 9.88 2.31 1.23
CA ILE A 7 10.20 2.04 -0.17
C ILE A 7 11.15 3.10 -0.70
N PRO A 8 11.92 2.79 -1.77
CA PRO A 8 12.73 3.82 -2.43
C PRO A 8 11.83 4.92 -2.99
N ALA A 9 12.32 6.15 -2.98
CA ALA A 9 11.53 7.29 -3.45
C ALA A 9 11.06 7.13 -4.89
N HIS A 10 11.87 6.52 -5.75
CA HIS A 10 11.50 6.35 -7.16
C HIS A 10 10.37 5.33 -7.36
N ARG A 11 10.01 4.58 -6.32
CA ARG A 11 8.91 3.62 -6.38
C ARG A 11 7.63 4.13 -5.72
N ALA A 12 7.64 5.38 -5.26
CA ALA A 12 6.48 5.92 -4.56
C ALA A 12 5.23 5.95 -5.43
N ASP A 13 5.37 6.28 -6.71
CA ASP A 13 4.23 6.32 -7.63
C ASP A 13 3.68 4.92 -7.90
N ASP A 14 4.56 3.93 -8.02
CA ASP A 14 4.14 2.54 -8.20
C ASP A 14 3.35 2.06 -7.00
N PHE A 15 3.82 2.40 -5.80
CA PHE A 15 3.14 2.03 -4.56
C PHE A 15 1.74 2.65 -4.50
N LYS A 16 1.65 3.93 -4.83
CA LYS A 16 0.39 4.66 -4.79
C LYS A 16 -0.62 4.05 -5.77
N ALA A 17 -0.17 3.74 -6.98
CA ALA A 17 -1.03 3.13 -7.98
C ALA A 17 -1.52 1.75 -7.53
N SER A 18 -0.63 0.97 -6.92
CA SER A 18 -0.99 -0.34 -6.39
C SER A 18 -2.02 -0.23 -5.27
N LEU A 19 -1.83 0.72 -4.37
CA LEU A 19 -2.76 0.94 -3.27
C LEU A 19 -4.15 1.33 -3.78
N PHE A 20 -4.21 2.29 -4.71
CA PHE A 20 -5.50 2.73 -5.27
C PHE A 20 -6.22 1.60 -5.99
N ARG A 21 -5.49 0.80 -6.75
CA ARG A 21 -6.06 -0.33 -7.47
C ARG A 21 -6.62 -1.37 -6.50
N PHE A 22 -5.88 -1.61 -5.42
CA PHE A 22 -6.34 -2.52 -4.38
C PHE A 22 -7.63 -2.03 -3.75
N LEU A 23 -7.70 -0.74 -3.42
CA LEU A 23 -8.89 -0.16 -2.79
C LEU A 23 -10.09 -0.18 -3.72
N GLU A 24 -9.87 0.08 -5.01
CA GLU A 24 -10.94 0.01 -6.00
C GLU A 24 -11.52 -1.40 -6.12
N ASP A 25 -10.64 -2.38 -6.12
CA ASP A 25 -11.08 -3.78 -6.22
C ASP A 25 -11.93 -4.19 -5.03
N ARG A 26 -11.64 -3.65 -3.86
CA ARG A 26 -12.38 -4.02 -2.65
C ARG A 26 -13.60 -3.14 -2.40
N ALA A 27 -13.63 -1.94 -2.94
CA ALA A 27 -14.69 -0.99 -2.66
C ALA A 27 -16.06 -1.47 -3.12
N GLY A 28 -16.11 -2.30 -4.14
CA GLY A 28 -17.37 -2.85 -4.64
C GLY A 28 -17.87 -4.05 -3.87
N GLU A 29 -17.09 -4.57 -2.94
CA GLU A 29 -17.42 -5.80 -2.23
C GLU A 29 -17.89 -5.56 -0.80
N ASP A 30 -17.22 -4.64 -0.08
CA ASP A 30 -17.59 -4.37 1.30
C ASP A 30 -17.00 -3.03 1.76
N ALA A 31 -17.13 -2.77 3.07
CA ALA A 31 -16.68 -1.51 3.66
C ALA A 31 -15.17 -1.41 3.80
N ASP A 32 -14.43 -2.46 3.48
CA ASP A 32 -12.98 -2.48 3.62
C ASP A 32 -12.25 -1.68 2.54
N GLY A 33 -12.98 -1.13 1.58
CA GLY A 33 -12.37 -0.33 0.53
C GLY A 33 -11.87 1.03 0.97
N PHE A 34 -11.91 1.30 2.27
CA PHE A 34 -11.45 2.57 2.82
C PHE A 34 -10.10 2.44 3.48
N ALA A 35 -9.24 3.42 3.25
CA ALA A 35 -7.95 3.49 3.95
C ALA A 35 -7.48 4.94 3.98
N MET A 36 -6.69 5.26 5.00
CA MET A 36 -6.01 6.55 5.08
C MET A 36 -4.55 6.34 4.76
N HIS A 37 -4.00 7.23 3.96
CA HIS A 37 -2.62 7.10 3.47
C HIS A 37 -1.84 8.38 3.73
N HIS A 38 -0.62 8.21 4.23
CA HIS A 38 0.28 9.32 4.51
C HIS A 38 1.69 8.87 4.15
N ALA A 39 2.43 9.71 3.44
CA ALA A 39 3.79 9.41 3.02
C ALA A 39 4.77 10.37 3.69
N GLU A 40 5.86 9.83 4.21
CA GLU A 40 6.87 10.61 4.92
C GLU A 40 8.23 10.40 4.25
N PRO A 41 8.80 11.44 3.61
CA PRO A 41 10.12 11.33 3.01
C PRO A 41 11.21 11.15 4.07
N GLU A 42 12.19 10.30 3.76
CA GLU A 42 13.30 10.05 4.67
C GLU A 42 14.55 9.72 3.86
N GLY A 43 15.37 10.71 3.58
CA GLY A 43 16.54 10.53 2.73
C GLY A 43 16.10 10.15 1.32
N GLY A 44 16.67 9.10 0.77
CA GLY A 44 16.28 8.62 -0.56
C GLY A 44 15.11 7.67 -0.57
N GLN A 45 14.40 7.56 0.56
CA GLN A 45 13.29 6.64 0.71
C GLN A 45 12.04 7.37 1.18
N VAL A 46 10.90 6.67 1.10
CA VAL A 46 9.63 7.20 1.58
C VAL A 46 8.99 6.14 2.46
N ILE A 47 8.57 6.54 3.66
CA ILE A 47 7.84 5.67 4.56
C ILE A 47 6.37 5.86 4.30
N GLN A 48 5.69 4.79 3.86
CA GLN A 48 4.27 4.83 3.57
C GLN A 48 3.51 4.36 4.81
N HIS A 49 2.67 5.23 5.35
CA HIS A 49 1.79 4.92 6.47
C HIS A 49 0.39 4.73 5.93
N ILE A 50 -0.18 3.54 6.12
CA ILE A 50 -1.54 3.27 5.67
C ILE A 50 -2.34 2.71 6.84
N TYR A 51 -3.51 3.29 7.08
CA TYR A 51 -4.44 2.77 8.06
C TYR A 51 -5.61 2.13 7.34
N PHE A 52 -5.76 0.82 7.48
CA PHE A 52 -6.83 0.07 6.84
C PHE A 52 -8.01 -0.12 7.79
N ALA A 53 -9.19 -0.21 7.21
CA ALA A 53 -10.41 -0.41 7.98
C ALA A 53 -10.46 -1.77 8.67
N SER A 54 -9.75 -2.75 8.13
CA SER A 54 -9.71 -4.09 8.73
C SER A 54 -8.32 -4.69 8.67
N ASP A 55 -8.04 -5.63 9.57
CA ASP A 55 -6.77 -6.35 9.58
C ASP A 55 -6.62 -7.20 8.32
N GLU A 56 -7.73 -7.77 7.85
CA GLU A 56 -7.73 -8.59 6.65
C GLU A 56 -7.28 -7.79 5.44
N ALA A 57 -7.80 -6.59 5.29
CA ALA A 57 -7.42 -5.72 4.18
C ALA A 57 -5.93 -5.37 4.27
N ALA A 58 -5.44 -5.08 5.46
CA ALA A 58 -4.03 -4.75 5.66
C ALA A 58 -3.12 -5.90 5.25
N VAL A 59 -3.44 -7.11 5.66
CA VAL A 59 -2.65 -8.29 5.31
C VAL A 59 -2.71 -8.55 3.81
N ALA A 60 -3.89 -8.44 3.22
CA ALA A 60 -4.07 -8.68 1.79
C ALA A 60 -3.26 -7.71 0.95
N PHE A 61 -3.26 -6.42 1.34
CA PHE A 61 -2.49 -5.43 0.61
C PHE A 61 -0.98 -5.68 0.73
N GLN A 62 -0.51 -6.01 1.92
CA GLN A 62 0.90 -6.27 2.12
C GLN A 62 1.39 -7.44 1.26
N ARG A 63 0.59 -8.49 1.16
CA ARG A 63 0.91 -9.63 0.32
C ARG A 63 0.95 -9.24 -1.15
N ARG A 64 -0.02 -8.45 -1.58
CA ARG A 64 -0.08 -7.99 -2.98
C ARG A 64 1.12 -7.12 -3.32
N TRP A 65 1.43 -6.16 -2.48
CA TRP A 65 2.57 -5.27 -2.71
C TRP A 65 3.88 -6.05 -2.72
N SER A 66 4.05 -6.98 -1.79
CA SER A 66 5.25 -7.79 -1.70
C SER A 66 5.48 -8.57 -2.99
N ARG A 67 4.41 -9.12 -3.55
CA ARG A 67 4.46 -9.87 -4.79
C ARG A 67 4.78 -8.99 -5.98
N GLU A 68 4.13 -7.84 -6.08
CA GLU A 68 4.37 -6.90 -7.17
C GLU A 68 5.76 -6.31 -7.11
N SER A 69 6.23 -6.00 -5.92
CA SER A 69 7.55 -5.44 -5.71
C SER A 69 8.64 -6.45 -6.13
N ARG A 70 8.42 -7.70 -5.83
CA ARG A 70 9.36 -8.76 -6.20
C ARG A 70 9.42 -8.94 -7.71
N ALA A 71 8.26 -8.90 -8.36
CA ALA A 71 8.17 -9.05 -9.80
C ALA A 71 8.84 -7.88 -10.52
N SER A 72 8.75 -6.68 -9.96
CA SER A 72 9.32 -5.48 -10.57
C SER A 72 10.80 -5.30 -10.26
N GLY A 73 11.30 -5.99 -9.25
CA GLY A 73 12.66 -5.80 -8.75
C GLY A 73 13.75 -6.48 -9.55
N ARG A 74 13.46 -6.94 -10.73
CA ARG A 74 14.42 -7.71 -11.54
C ARG A 74 15.21 -6.85 -12.48
#